data_9aa3b5d331f61026d713cb5e0e809256
#
_entry.id   9aa3b5d331f61026d713cb5e0e809256
#
_cell.length_a   1.000
_cell.length_b   1.000
_cell.length_c   1.000
_cell.angle_alpha   90.00
_cell.angle_beta   90.00
_cell.angle_gamma   90.00
#
_symmetry.space_group_name_H-M   'P 1'
#
loop_
_entity.id
_entity.type
_entity.pdbx_description
1 polymer ?
#
loop_
_entity_poly.entity_id
_entity_poly.type
_entity_poly.pdbx_seq_one_letter_code
_entity_poly.pdbx_strand_id
1 'polypeptide(L)'
;HPYGASGGIITLHLLEASHMSFLGPKTASIKYAKGYKAVLKRLGYRLRVTELKLTPCADGVCAELTVANEGAAPFYWEWPVNLYVEDAAGSTLYTACLPLSLPELMPGDSQKASVRLEGADAQELLSGGWKRRSPKHLTIGIVDPMTGRDAVRFAMKAEQKNGRTTLL
;
A
#
# COMPACT_ATOMS: atom_id res chain seq x y z
N HIS A 1 30.71 -16.60 21.92
CA HIS A 1 29.45 -17.32 21.63
C HIS A 1 29.05 -17.09 20.18
N PRO A 2 28.82 -18.16 19.38
CA PRO A 2 28.58 -18.07 17.92
C PRO A 2 27.13 -17.66 17.52
N TYR A 3 26.35 -17.07 18.41
CA TYR A 3 24.93 -16.76 18.17
C TYR A 3 24.62 -15.31 17.72
N GLY A 4 25.64 -14.49 17.45
CA GLY A 4 25.42 -13.06 17.25
C GLY A 4 24.86 -12.66 15.87
N ALA A 5 25.34 -13.24 14.79
CA ALA A 5 24.93 -12.87 13.45
C ALA A 5 23.98 -13.89 12.79
N SER A 6 24.20 -15.19 13.05
CA SER A 6 23.37 -16.27 12.52
C SER A 6 21.95 -16.32 13.12
N GLY A 7 21.79 -15.98 14.40
CA GLY A 7 20.50 -16.00 15.07
C GLY A 7 19.48 -15.01 14.48
N GLY A 8 19.92 -13.85 14.04
CA GLY A 8 19.04 -12.85 13.41
C GLY A 8 18.52 -13.29 12.03
N ILE A 9 19.35 -13.96 11.25
CA ILE A 9 18.98 -14.47 9.93
C ILE A 9 17.97 -15.62 10.05
N ILE A 10 18.22 -16.55 10.99
CA ILE A 10 17.30 -17.68 11.27
C ILE A 10 15.93 -17.16 11.72
N THR A 11 15.90 -16.15 12.59
CA THR A 11 14.64 -15.56 13.06
C THR A 11 13.84 -14.93 11.94
N LEU A 12 14.48 -14.19 11.03
CA LEU A 12 13.80 -13.59 9.87
C LEU A 12 13.27 -14.67 8.91
N HIS A 13 14.05 -15.71 8.64
CA HIS A 13 13.63 -16.82 7.80
C HIS A 13 12.41 -17.57 8.37
N LEU A 14 12.42 -17.85 9.68
CA LEU A 14 11.29 -18.48 10.36
C LEU A 14 10.04 -17.59 10.35
N LEU A 15 10.21 -16.28 10.52
CA LEU A 15 9.13 -15.30 10.45
C LEU A 15 8.47 -15.28 9.07
N GLU A 16 9.27 -15.31 8.02
CA GLU A 16 8.79 -15.36 6.62
C GLU A 16 8.11 -16.71 6.32
N ALA A 17 8.73 -17.82 6.69
CA ALA A 17 8.19 -19.16 6.47
C ALA A 17 6.88 -19.44 7.25
N SER A 18 6.69 -18.80 8.40
CA SER A 18 5.48 -18.94 9.23
C SER A 18 4.39 -17.91 8.92
N HIS A 19 4.63 -16.98 7.99
CA HIS A 19 3.71 -15.86 7.68
C HIS A 19 3.26 -15.09 8.95
N MET A 20 4.21 -14.81 9.84
CA MET A 20 3.91 -14.21 11.14
C MET A 20 3.38 -12.78 10.99
N SER A 21 2.20 -12.52 11.51
CA SER A 21 1.53 -11.21 11.39
C SER A 21 1.65 -10.34 12.65
N PHE A 22 1.93 -10.92 13.83
CA PHE A 22 2.12 -10.15 15.07
C PHE A 22 3.11 -10.82 16.00
N LEU A 23 3.67 -10.05 16.94
CA LEU A 23 4.48 -10.53 18.05
C LEU A 23 3.73 -10.32 19.37
N GLY A 24 3.86 -11.27 20.26
CA GLY A 24 3.35 -11.14 21.63
C GLY A 24 4.01 -10.00 22.42
N PRO A 25 3.48 -9.64 23.60
CA PRO A 25 3.89 -8.47 24.36
C PRO A 25 5.31 -8.55 24.95
N LYS A 26 5.96 -9.71 24.96
CA LYS A 26 7.35 -9.85 25.40
C LYS A 26 8.28 -9.28 24.33
N THR A 27 8.82 -8.10 24.58
CA THR A 27 9.82 -7.47 23.71
C THR A 27 11.20 -8.08 23.96
N ALA A 28 12.03 -8.06 22.91
CA ALA A 28 13.43 -8.45 23.04
C ALA A 28 14.18 -7.47 23.95
N SER A 29 15.18 -7.98 24.67
CA SER A 29 16.10 -7.13 25.44
C SER A 29 16.74 -6.08 24.51
N ILE A 30 17.02 -4.89 25.06
CA ILE A 30 17.69 -3.78 24.35
C ILE A 30 19.00 -4.21 23.67
N LYS A 31 19.66 -5.22 24.21
CA LYS A 31 20.85 -5.89 23.65
C LYS A 31 20.63 -6.39 22.23
N TYR A 32 19.38 -6.73 21.84
CA TYR A 32 19.02 -7.25 20.52
C TYR A 32 18.23 -6.24 19.67
N ALA A 33 18.29 -4.95 20.02
CA ALA A 33 17.49 -3.91 19.40
C ALA A 33 17.60 -3.84 17.86
N LYS A 34 18.79 -4.11 17.29
CA LYS A 34 18.97 -4.13 15.81
C LYS A 34 18.20 -5.28 15.17
N GLY A 35 18.29 -6.49 15.72
CA GLY A 35 17.57 -7.66 15.24
C GLY A 35 16.07 -7.50 15.41
N TYR A 36 15.62 -6.97 16.55
CA TYR A 36 14.22 -6.67 16.81
C TYR A 36 13.63 -5.68 15.82
N LYS A 37 14.35 -4.58 15.51
CA LYS A 37 13.94 -3.62 14.47
C LYS A 37 13.84 -4.27 13.08
N ALA A 38 14.72 -5.20 12.74
CA ALA A 38 14.65 -5.92 11.47
C ALA A 38 13.40 -6.81 11.40
N VAL A 39 13.08 -7.52 12.48
CA VAL A 39 11.86 -8.31 12.62
C VAL A 39 10.61 -7.42 12.47
N LEU A 40 10.53 -6.31 13.20
CA LEU A 40 9.38 -5.40 13.13
C LEU A 40 9.15 -4.82 11.72
N LYS A 41 10.21 -4.63 10.95
CA LYS A 41 10.09 -4.13 9.56
C LYS A 41 9.50 -5.16 8.60
N ARG A 42 9.62 -6.44 8.91
CA ARG A 42 9.15 -7.55 8.08
C ARG A 42 7.82 -8.13 8.56
N LEU A 43 7.51 -7.95 9.82
CA LEU A 43 6.34 -8.53 10.47
C LEU A 43 5.04 -8.06 9.82
N GLY A 44 4.11 -8.99 9.62
CA GLY A 44 2.82 -8.71 9.02
C GLY A 44 2.90 -8.45 7.52
N TYR A 45 1.85 -7.87 6.97
CA TYR A 45 1.81 -7.41 5.59
C TYR A 45 2.53 -6.05 5.44
N ARG A 46 3.08 -5.81 4.25
CA ARG A 46 3.74 -4.55 3.90
C ARG A 46 3.44 -4.20 2.45
N LEU A 47 2.25 -3.68 2.23
CA LEU A 47 1.75 -3.35 0.89
C LEU A 47 2.39 -2.07 0.38
N ARG A 48 2.83 -2.08 -0.87
CA ARG A 48 3.47 -0.96 -1.53
C ARG A 48 3.06 -0.88 -3.00
N VAL A 49 2.76 0.30 -3.48
CA VAL A 49 2.67 0.55 -4.94
C VAL A 49 4.09 0.72 -5.46
N THR A 50 4.49 -0.15 -6.37
CA THR A 50 5.84 -0.15 -6.95
C THR A 50 5.88 0.52 -8.31
N GLU A 51 4.76 0.55 -9.01
CA GLU A 51 4.62 1.15 -10.33
C GLU A 51 3.24 1.79 -10.46
N LEU A 52 3.19 2.97 -11.10
CA LEU A 52 1.97 3.65 -11.51
C LEU A 52 2.17 4.15 -12.93
N LYS A 53 1.24 3.80 -13.80
CA LYS A 53 1.19 4.29 -15.17
C LYS A 53 -0.18 4.85 -15.46
N LEU A 54 -0.23 6.10 -15.93
CA LEU A 54 -1.45 6.76 -16.37
C LEU A 54 -1.39 6.94 -17.87
N THR A 55 -2.43 6.51 -18.58
CA THR A 55 -2.56 6.65 -20.03
C THR A 55 -3.92 7.24 -20.39
N PRO A 56 -4.00 8.14 -21.39
CA PRO A 56 -5.28 8.63 -21.87
C PRO A 56 -6.14 7.48 -22.41
N CYS A 57 -7.42 7.50 -22.12
CA CYS A 57 -8.42 6.63 -22.76
C CYS A 57 -9.68 7.44 -23.13
N ALA A 58 -10.63 6.85 -23.88
CA ALA A 58 -11.68 7.56 -24.60
C ALA A 58 -12.41 8.65 -23.80
N ASP A 59 -12.77 8.39 -22.52
CA ASP A 59 -13.51 9.34 -21.68
C ASP A 59 -12.87 9.52 -20.29
N GLY A 60 -11.53 9.40 -20.20
CA GLY A 60 -10.85 9.51 -18.91
C GLY A 60 -9.39 9.10 -18.96
N VAL A 61 -8.93 8.46 -17.88
CA VAL A 61 -7.56 8.00 -17.70
C VAL A 61 -7.57 6.53 -17.29
N CYS A 62 -6.81 5.71 -18.01
CA CYS A 62 -6.52 4.35 -17.61
C CYS A 62 -5.33 4.35 -16.64
N ALA A 63 -5.58 3.97 -15.40
CA ALA A 63 -4.57 3.81 -14.37
C ALA A 63 -4.19 2.34 -14.25
N GLU A 64 -2.91 2.04 -14.43
CA GLU A 64 -2.31 0.72 -14.23
C GLU A 64 -1.34 0.82 -13.06
N LEU A 65 -1.52 -0.07 -12.06
CA LEU A 65 -0.67 -0.10 -10.87
C LEU A 65 -0.13 -1.50 -10.65
N THR A 66 1.07 -1.56 -10.09
CA THR A 66 1.64 -2.79 -9.53
C THR A 66 1.71 -2.62 -8.02
N VAL A 67 1.06 -3.52 -7.29
CA VAL A 67 1.10 -3.57 -5.83
C VAL A 67 1.90 -4.78 -5.40
N ALA A 68 2.87 -4.60 -4.52
CA ALA A 68 3.70 -5.66 -3.96
C ALA A 68 3.46 -5.80 -2.46
N ASN A 69 3.62 -7.02 -1.93
CA ASN A 69 3.69 -7.28 -0.51
C ASN A 69 5.13 -7.59 -0.10
N GLU A 70 5.80 -6.63 0.53
CA GLU A 70 7.17 -6.75 1.03
C GLU A 70 7.23 -7.26 2.49
N GLY A 71 6.09 -7.64 3.07
CA GLY A 71 5.98 -8.17 4.44
C GLY A 71 6.20 -9.67 4.53
N ALA A 72 6.03 -10.23 5.72
CA ALA A 72 6.16 -11.67 5.99
C ALA A 72 4.82 -12.40 5.95
N ALA A 73 3.70 -11.69 5.91
CA ALA A 73 2.36 -12.28 5.89
C ALA A 73 1.49 -11.65 4.80
N PRO A 74 0.50 -12.36 4.27
CA PRO A 74 -0.51 -11.73 3.41
C PRO A 74 -1.45 -10.85 4.23
N PHE A 75 -2.23 -10.03 3.55
CA PHE A 75 -3.41 -9.38 4.14
C PHE A 75 -4.59 -10.37 4.05
N TYR A 76 -5.07 -10.87 5.16
CA TYR A 76 -5.95 -12.04 5.18
C TYR A 76 -7.42 -11.79 4.80
N TRP A 77 -7.81 -10.54 4.57
CA TRP A 77 -9.19 -10.17 4.28
C TRP A 77 -9.34 -9.62 2.86
N GLU A 78 -10.44 -9.98 2.21
CA GLU A 78 -10.82 -9.45 0.89
C GLU A 78 -11.44 -8.05 1.05
N TRP A 79 -10.60 -7.07 1.37
CA TRP A 79 -11.03 -5.68 1.50
C TRP A 79 -10.83 -4.93 0.17
N PRO A 80 -11.81 -4.08 -0.22
CA PRO A 80 -11.70 -3.31 -1.44
C PRO A 80 -10.49 -2.36 -1.42
N VAL A 81 -9.76 -2.33 -2.53
CA VAL A 81 -8.70 -1.36 -2.78
C VAL A 81 -9.24 -0.33 -3.75
N ASN A 82 -9.31 0.92 -3.33
CA ASN A 82 -9.86 1.99 -4.14
C ASN A 82 -8.79 2.99 -4.56
N LEU A 83 -8.92 3.49 -5.80
CA LEU A 83 -8.29 4.72 -6.24
C LEU A 83 -9.29 5.87 -6.14
N TYR A 84 -8.79 7.01 -5.73
CA TYR A 84 -9.57 8.24 -5.60
C TYR A 84 -8.89 9.37 -6.37
N VAL A 85 -9.70 10.13 -7.12
CA VAL A 85 -9.31 11.45 -7.61
C VAL A 85 -9.82 12.48 -6.59
N GLU A 86 -8.93 13.27 -6.05
CA GLU A 86 -9.23 14.26 -5.02
C GLU A 86 -8.86 15.67 -5.48
N ASP A 87 -9.58 16.66 -4.97
CA ASP A 87 -9.21 18.06 -5.15
C ASP A 87 -8.14 18.51 -4.13
N ALA A 88 -7.67 19.75 -4.24
CA ALA A 88 -6.67 20.32 -3.34
C ALA A 88 -7.13 20.38 -1.86
N ALA A 89 -8.44 20.37 -1.60
CA ALA A 89 -8.98 20.35 -0.25
C ALA A 89 -9.03 18.92 0.33
N GLY A 90 -8.88 17.89 -0.53
CA GLY A 90 -8.99 16.49 -0.18
C GLY A 90 -10.40 15.94 -0.29
N SER A 91 -11.29 16.64 -1.03
CA SER A 91 -12.62 16.14 -1.35
C SER A 91 -12.53 15.13 -2.49
N THR A 92 -13.18 13.98 -2.34
CA THR A 92 -13.22 12.94 -3.36
C THR A 92 -14.14 13.36 -4.52
N LEU A 93 -13.58 13.40 -5.72
CA LEU A 93 -14.28 13.73 -6.97
C LEU A 93 -14.68 12.47 -7.73
N TYR A 94 -13.84 11.43 -7.68
CA TYR A 94 -14.09 10.15 -8.33
C TYR A 94 -13.50 9.00 -7.51
N THR A 95 -14.15 7.85 -7.56
CA THR A 95 -13.68 6.62 -6.89
C THR A 95 -13.79 5.45 -7.85
N ALA A 96 -12.73 4.66 -7.93
CA ALA A 96 -12.71 3.42 -8.70
C ALA A 96 -12.13 2.28 -7.85
N CYS A 97 -12.81 1.13 -7.83
CA CYS A 97 -12.32 -0.07 -7.19
C CYS A 97 -11.31 -0.78 -8.10
N LEU A 98 -10.14 -1.07 -7.58
CA LEU A 98 -9.12 -1.86 -8.28
C LEU A 98 -9.48 -3.35 -8.23
N PRO A 99 -9.40 -4.07 -9.35
CA PRO A 99 -9.56 -5.53 -9.39
C PRO A 99 -8.30 -6.19 -8.84
N LEU A 100 -8.15 -6.22 -7.52
CA LEU A 100 -6.97 -6.70 -6.81
C LEU A 100 -7.41 -7.50 -5.59
N SER A 101 -6.94 -8.75 -5.46
CA SER A 101 -7.18 -9.60 -4.29
C SER A 101 -6.02 -9.49 -3.30
N LEU A 102 -6.26 -8.86 -2.16
CA LEU A 102 -5.23 -8.70 -1.13
C LEU A 102 -4.80 -10.03 -0.48
N PRO A 103 -5.71 -11.01 -0.23
CA PRO A 103 -5.31 -12.32 0.29
C PRO A 103 -4.42 -13.13 -0.64
N GLU A 104 -4.58 -12.95 -1.96
CA GLU A 104 -3.74 -13.64 -2.95
C GLU A 104 -2.36 -13.00 -3.12
N LEU A 105 -2.15 -11.80 -2.57
CA LEU A 105 -0.87 -11.10 -2.63
C LEU A 105 0.05 -11.60 -1.50
N MET A 106 0.66 -12.76 -1.75
CA MET A 106 1.55 -13.43 -0.80
C MET A 106 2.84 -12.62 -0.55
N PRO A 107 3.57 -12.92 0.55
CA PRO A 107 4.88 -12.33 0.80
C PRO A 107 5.85 -12.48 -0.36
N GLY A 108 6.38 -11.38 -0.85
CA GLY A 108 7.30 -11.33 -1.99
C GLY A 108 6.61 -11.23 -3.35
N ASP A 109 5.30 -11.42 -3.42
CA ASP A 109 4.55 -11.32 -4.67
C ASP A 109 4.17 -9.88 -5.02
N SER A 110 3.81 -9.71 -6.28
CA SER A 110 3.20 -8.48 -6.79
C SER A 110 2.04 -8.80 -7.73
N GLN A 111 1.00 -7.97 -7.68
CA GLN A 111 -0.14 -8.04 -8.59
C GLN A 111 -0.25 -6.74 -9.37
N LYS A 112 -0.58 -6.87 -10.66
CA LYS A 112 -0.88 -5.75 -11.55
C LYS A 112 -2.39 -5.62 -11.68
N ALA A 113 -2.89 -4.42 -11.45
CA ALA A 113 -4.29 -4.08 -11.62
C ALA A 113 -4.45 -2.83 -12.47
N SER A 114 -5.49 -2.78 -13.24
CA SER A 114 -5.82 -1.61 -14.06
C SER A 114 -7.28 -1.23 -13.88
N VAL A 115 -7.55 0.07 -13.87
CA VAL A 115 -8.88 0.61 -13.76
C VAL A 115 -8.99 1.90 -14.58
N ARG A 116 -10.19 2.18 -15.04
CA ARG A 116 -10.51 3.43 -15.72
C ARG A 116 -11.03 4.44 -14.72
N LEU A 117 -10.43 5.62 -14.74
CA LEU A 117 -10.88 6.80 -14.01
C LEU A 117 -11.61 7.70 -15.00
N GLU A 118 -12.88 7.97 -14.77
CA GLU A 118 -13.74 8.69 -15.71
C GLU A 118 -13.83 10.19 -15.40
N GLY A 119 -14.14 10.97 -16.42
CA GLY A 119 -14.46 12.39 -16.32
C GLY A 119 -13.27 13.33 -16.44
N ALA A 120 -13.60 14.63 -16.54
CA ALA A 120 -12.64 15.70 -16.77
C ALA A 120 -11.61 15.84 -15.64
N ASP A 121 -12.02 15.61 -14.40
CA ASP A 121 -11.13 15.68 -13.22
C ASP A 121 -10.01 14.63 -13.30
N ALA A 122 -10.34 13.41 -13.79
CA ALA A 122 -9.34 12.37 -14.00
C ALA A 122 -8.35 12.75 -15.12
N GLN A 123 -8.83 13.36 -16.21
CA GLN A 123 -7.98 13.82 -17.30
C GLN A 123 -6.98 14.91 -16.85
N GLU A 124 -7.30 15.68 -15.82
CA GLU A 124 -6.39 16.66 -15.26
C GLU A 124 -5.13 16.05 -14.64
N LEU A 125 -5.18 14.78 -14.19
CA LEU A 125 -4.01 14.05 -13.68
C LEU A 125 -2.90 13.91 -14.74
N LEU A 126 -3.26 13.80 -16.03
CA LEU A 126 -2.29 13.68 -17.15
C LEU A 126 -1.60 15.00 -17.45
N SER A 127 -2.25 16.12 -17.20
CA SER A 127 -1.73 17.45 -17.57
C SER A 127 -0.68 18.01 -16.60
N GLY A 128 -0.22 17.18 -15.64
CA GLY A 128 0.80 17.58 -14.66
C GLY A 128 0.33 18.78 -13.83
N GLY A 129 -0.67 18.59 -13.02
CA GLY A 129 -1.48 19.58 -12.28
C GLY A 129 -0.80 20.70 -11.48
N TRP A 130 0.54 20.81 -11.53
CA TRP A 130 1.37 21.83 -10.91
C TRP A 130 1.11 23.26 -11.40
N LYS A 131 0.54 23.42 -12.59
CA LYS A 131 0.33 24.73 -13.22
C LYS A 131 -1.08 25.28 -13.06
N ARG A 132 -2.00 24.54 -12.42
CA ARG A 132 -3.39 24.96 -12.26
C ARG A 132 -3.70 25.48 -10.85
N ARG A 133 -4.69 26.34 -10.78
CA ARG A 133 -5.18 26.99 -9.54
C ARG A 133 -5.75 26.00 -8.53
N SER A 134 -6.02 24.75 -8.91
CA SER A 134 -6.55 23.67 -8.08
C SER A 134 -5.98 22.34 -8.54
N PRO A 135 -4.84 21.88 -8.01
CA PRO A 135 -4.24 20.61 -8.38
C PRO A 135 -5.17 19.45 -7.99
N LYS A 136 -5.19 18.41 -8.82
CA LYS A 136 -5.85 17.14 -8.51
C LYS A 136 -4.81 16.14 -8.01
N HIS A 137 -5.22 15.30 -7.08
CA HIS A 137 -4.38 14.25 -6.51
C HIS A 137 -4.99 12.88 -6.82
N LEU A 138 -4.12 11.92 -7.08
CA LEU A 138 -4.49 10.51 -7.13
C LEU A 138 -4.06 9.86 -5.82
N THR A 139 -5.02 9.29 -5.09
CA THR A 139 -4.76 8.60 -3.83
C THR A 139 -5.27 7.17 -3.87
N ILE A 140 -4.68 6.31 -3.04
CA ILE A 140 -5.07 4.91 -2.91
C ILE A 140 -5.40 4.60 -1.44
N GLY A 141 -6.43 3.80 -1.22
CA GLY A 141 -6.83 3.35 0.11
C GLY A 141 -7.39 1.93 0.10
N ILE A 142 -7.35 1.29 1.26
CA ILE A 142 -7.95 -0.02 1.51
C ILE A 142 -9.09 0.19 2.50
N VAL A 143 -10.31 -0.09 2.05
CA VAL A 143 -11.53 0.19 2.78
C VAL A 143 -11.85 -0.95 3.74
N ASP A 144 -12.01 -0.64 5.02
CA ASP A 144 -12.61 -1.55 5.99
C ASP A 144 -14.13 -1.63 5.74
N PRO A 145 -14.67 -2.79 5.33
CA PRO A 145 -16.10 -2.94 5.04
C PRO A 145 -17.01 -2.72 6.24
N MET A 146 -16.49 -2.88 7.47
CA MET A 146 -17.27 -2.71 8.69
C MET A 146 -17.50 -1.22 9.03
N THR A 147 -16.53 -0.39 8.70
CA THR A 147 -16.58 1.05 9.03
C THR A 147 -16.80 1.95 7.81
N GLY A 148 -16.60 1.42 6.59
CA GLY A 148 -16.63 2.17 5.34
C GLY A 148 -15.48 3.17 5.21
N ARG A 149 -14.41 3.04 6.01
CA ARG A 149 -13.28 3.98 6.03
C ARG A 149 -12.01 3.32 5.49
N ASP A 150 -11.16 4.13 4.87
CA ASP A 150 -9.81 3.71 4.52
C ASP A 150 -9.00 3.48 5.81
N ALA A 151 -8.65 2.22 6.10
CA ALA A 151 -8.09 1.82 7.39
C ALA A 151 -6.64 1.34 7.33
N VAL A 152 -6.14 1.00 6.15
CA VAL A 152 -4.81 0.42 5.95
C VAL A 152 -3.94 1.33 5.09
N ARG A 153 -2.76 1.67 5.61
CA ARG A 153 -1.80 2.53 4.92
C ARG A 153 -0.82 1.71 4.11
N PHE A 154 -0.49 2.20 2.91
CA PHE A 154 0.60 1.65 2.13
C PHE A 154 1.96 2.06 2.71
N ALA A 155 2.93 1.15 2.67
CA ALA A 155 4.27 1.35 3.21
C ALA A 155 5.15 2.17 2.24
N MET A 156 4.76 3.40 1.99
CA MET A 156 5.43 4.32 1.06
C MET A 156 5.82 5.61 1.76
N LYS A 157 6.91 6.26 1.27
CA LYS A 157 7.28 7.62 1.66
C LYS A 157 6.44 8.62 0.84
N ALA A 158 5.15 8.67 1.11
CA ALA A 158 4.21 9.55 0.44
C ALA A 158 3.32 10.19 1.50
N GLU A 159 2.67 11.29 1.15
CA GLU A 159 1.69 11.91 2.03
C GLU A 159 0.57 10.91 2.33
N GLN A 160 0.17 10.86 3.60
CA GLN A 160 -0.90 9.99 4.05
C GLN A 160 -1.92 10.80 4.84
N LYS A 161 -3.14 10.84 4.33
CA LYS A 161 -4.25 11.57 4.93
C LYS A 161 -5.50 10.71 4.92
N ASN A 162 -6.25 10.71 6.02
CA ASN A 162 -7.52 9.97 6.15
C ASN A 162 -7.45 8.47 5.78
N GLY A 163 -6.32 7.80 6.09
CA GLY A 163 -6.10 6.39 5.72
C GLY A 163 -5.64 6.17 4.28
N ARG A 164 -5.62 7.20 3.44
CA ARG A 164 -5.21 7.15 2.03
C ARG A 164 -3.76 7.54 1.85
N THR A 165 -3.13 6.99 0.83
CA THR A 165 -1.75 7.29 0.43
C THR A 165 -1.75 8.02 -0.91
N THR A 166 -1.10 9.18 -0.98
CA THR A 166 -0.99 9.96 -2.22
C THR A 166 -0.01 9.29 -3.18
N LEU A 167 -0.43 9.11 -4.43
CA LEU A 167 0.37 8.53 -5.52
C LEU A 167 0.88 9.60 -6.47
N LEU A 168 0.10 10.68 -6.66
CA LEU A 168 0.39 11.79 -7.58
C LEU A 168 -0.24 13.08 -7.06
#